data_28d5b761b0bfa5d4580ab3a8f7d56b0f
#
_entry.id   28d5b761b0bfa5d4580ab3a8f7d56b0f
#
_cell.length_a   1.000
_cell.length_b   1.000
_cell.length_c   1.000
_cell.angle_alpha   90.00
_cell.angle_beta   90.00
_cell.angle_gamma   90.00
#
_symmetry.space_group_name_H-M   'P 1'
#
loop_
_entity.id
_entity.type
_entity.pdbx_description
1 polymer ?
#
loop_
_entity_poly.entity_id
_entity_poly.type
_entity_poly.pdbx_seq_one_letter_code
_entity_poly.pdbx_strand_id
1 'polypeptide(L)'
;MSIKLIETALSEVLLIEPDVFKDHRGFFLETFQKKNYAELGIDKSFVQDNHSHSSRGTLRGMHYQLKYPQAKLIYVITGEIYDAVVDIRRGSPSFGQWKGFSLSAEKKRQLFV
;
A
#
# COMPACT_ATOMS: atom_id res chain seq x y z
N MET A 1 4.78 18.53 3.55
CA MET A 1 4.19 17.59 2.58
C MET A 1 3.04 16.86 3.23
N SER A 2 1.90 16.81 2.59
CA SER A 2 0.73 16.17 3.16
C SER A 2 0.43 14.84 2.47
N ILE A 3 -0.44 14.06 3.11
CA ILE A 3 -0.85 12.74 2.63
C ILE A 3 -2.36 12.66 2.80
N LYS A 4 -3.05 12.23 1.75
CA LYS A 4 -4.50 12.03 1.80
C LYS A 4 -4.83 10.58 2.11
N LEU A 5 -5.74 10.38 3.05
CA LEU A 5 -6.38 9.08 3.22
C LEU A 5 -7.53 8.99 2.21
N ILE A 6 -7.43 8.08 1.25
CA ILE A 6 -8.43 7.90 0.20
C ILE A 6 -9.53 6.94 0.65
N GLU A 7 -9.14 5.82 1.25
CA GLU A 7 -10.08 4.77 1.65
C GLU A 7 -9.52 3.95 2.80
N THR A 8 -10.38 3.52 3.69
CA THR A 8 -10.07 2.53 4.73
C THR A 8 -10.92 1.30 4.46
N ALA A 9 -10.31 0.12 4.45
CA ALA A 9 -10.99 -1.13 4.21
C ALA A 9 -10.53 -2.20 5.20
N LEU A 10 -11.38 -3.20 5.48
CA LEU A 10 -11.06 -4.34 6.34
C LEU A 10 -10.46 -3.90 7.68
N SER A 11 -10.96 -2.82 8.24
CA SER A 11 -10.57 -2.17 9.51
C SER A 11 -9.21 -1.46 9.47
N GLU A 12 -8.19 -2.04 8.85
CA GLU A 12 -6.81 -1.55 8.96
C GLU A 12 -6.08 -1.37 7.63
N VAL A 13 -6.72 -1.69 6.53
CA VAL A 13 -6.12 -1.50 5.20
C VAL A 13 -6.36 -0.05 4.77
N LEU A 14 -5.30 0.65 4.43
CA LEU A 14 -5.37 2.07 4.08
C LEU A 14 -4.89 2.30 2.66
N LEU A 15 -5.72 2.96 1.85
CA LEU A 15 -5.31 3.48 0.55
C LEU A 15 -5.03 4.97 0.73
N ILE A 16 -3.81 5.37 0.45
CA ILE A 16 -3.35 6.73 0.67
C ILE A 16 -2.76 7.34 -0.60
N GLU A 17 -2.73 8.66 -0.64
CA GLU A 17 -2.18 9.41 -1.77
C GLU A 17 -1.26 10.50 -1.25
N PRO A 18 0.06 10.36 -1.44
CA PRO A 18 1.01 11.42 -1.07
C PRO A 18 0.87 12.63 -1.99
N ASP A 19 1.24 13.79 -1.49
CA ASP A 19 1.36 14.97 -2.33
C ASP A 19 2.43 14.77 -3.40
N VAL A 20 2.11 15.16 -4.62
CA VAL A 20 3.03 15.10 -5.75
C VAL A 20 3.31 16.51 -6.24
N PHE A 21 4.58 16.88 -6.28
CA PHE A 21 5.02 18.20 -6.73
C PHE A 21 5.54 18.09 -8.14
N LYS A 22 4.81 18.67 -9.09
CA LYS A 22 5.11 18.59 -10.52
C LYS A 22 5.63 19.92 -11.05
N ASP A 23 6.59 19.84 -11.97
CA ASP A 23 7.04 20.98 -12.76
C ASP A 23 7.45 20.48 -14.16
N HIS A 24 8.05 21.39 -14.97
CA HIS A 24 8.47 21.06 -16.33
C HIS A 24 9.57 20.00 -16.41
N ARG A 25 10.24 19.70 -15.31
CA ARG A 25 11.31 18.68 -15.25
C ARG A 25 10.79 17.29 -14.86
N GLY A 26 9.59 17.21 -14.28
CA GLY A 26 9.02 15.95 -13.82
C GLY A 26 8.26 16.13 -12.52
N PHE A 27 8.47 15.22 -11.58
CA PHE A 27 7.77 15.27 -10.31
C PHE A 27 8.67 14.85 -9.14
N PHE A 28 8.25 15.28 -7.96
CA PHE A 28 8.87 14.89 -6.69
C PHE A 28 7.76 14.54 -5.70
N LEU A 29 7.95 13.50 -4.93
CA LEU A 29 7.06 13.16 -3.82
C LEU A 29 7.85 12.49 -2.72
N GLU A 30 7.32 12.61 -1.49
CA GLU A 30 7.80 11.88 -0.34
C GLU A 30 7.03 10.57 -0.27
N THR A 31 7.74 9.44 -0.33
CA THR A 31 7.11 8.12 -0.36
C THR A 31 6.97 7.48 1.01
N PHE A 32 7.68 7.98 2.00
CA PHE A 32 7.50 7.60 3.39
C PHE A 32 8.19 8.61 4.31
N GLN A 33 7.47 8.98 5.38
CA GLN A 33 8.03 9.79 6.45
C GLN A 33 7.34 9.35 7.74
N LYS A 34 8.12 8.87 8.68
CA LYS A 34 7.61 8.16 9.86
C LYS A 34 6.53 8.93 10.63
N LYS A 35 6.77 10.19 10.92
CA LYS A 35 5.86 11.01 11.71
C LYS A 35 4.53 11.24 11.00
N ASN A 36 4.59 11.63 9.73
CA ASN A 36 3.38 11.93 8.95
C ASN A 36 2.54 10.68 8.70
N TYR A 37 3.19 9.56 8.46
CA TYR A 37 2.49 8.30 8.24
C TYR A 37 1.87 7.75 9.55
N ALA A 38 2.53 7.96 10.68
CA ALA A 38 1.98 7.58 11.98
C ALA A 38 0.67 8.31 12.27
N GLU A 39 0.53 9.56 11.84
CA GLU A 39 -0.70 10.35 12.00
C GLU A 39 -1.89 9.74 11.25
N LEU A 40 -1.64 8.94 10.22
CA LEU A 40 -2.68 8.21 9.49
C LEU A 40 -2.96 6.82 10.08
N GLY A 41 -2.27 6.44 11.14
CA GLY A 41 -2.40 5.11 11.74
C GLY A 41 -1.36 4.10 11.26
N ILE A 42 -0.39 4.52 10.47
CA ILE A 42 0.71 3.66 10.01
C ILE A 42 1.87 3.82 10.99
N ASP A 43 1.70 3.25 12.17
CA ASP A 43 2.69 3.34 13.26
C ASP A 43 3.56 2.08 13.28
N LYS A 44 4.33 1.91 12.21
CA LYS A 44 5.23 0.77 12.06
C LYS A 44 6.64 1.25 11.71
N SER A 45 7.63 0.46 12.15
CA SER A 45 9.01 0.67 11.72
C SER A 45 9.28 -0.22 10.52
N PHE A 46 9.40 0.40 9.35
CA PHE A 46 9.75 -0.33 8.12
C PHE A 46 11.27 -0.51 8.10
N VAL A 47 11.69 -1.75 8.09
CA VAL A 47 13.12 -2.11 8.21
C VAL A 47 13.65 -2.81 6.97
N GLN A 48 12.81 -3.01 5.96
CA GLN A 48 13.20 -3.72 4.73
C GLN A 48 12.40 -3.20 3.55
N ASP A 49 13.08 -2.95 2.46
CA ASP A 49 12.46 -2.61 1.17
C ASP A 49 12.65 -3.77 0.20
N ASN A 50 11.62 -4.05 -0.56
CA ASN A 50 11.69 -5.01 -1.66
C ASN A 50 11.20 -4.34 -2.93
N HIS A 51 11.86 -4.64 -4.04
CA HIS A 51 11.48 -4.14 -5.34
C HIS A 51 11.35 -5.33 -6.29
N SER A 52 10.17 -5.51 -6.88
CA SER A 52 9.95 -6.58 -7.84
C SER A 52 9.41 -6.02 -9.15
N HIS A 53 9.70 -6.72 -10.22
CA HIS A 53 9.18 -6.42 -11.56
C HIS A 53 8.58 -7.70 -12.12
N SER A 54 7.38 -7.61 -12.68
CA SER A 54 6.69 -8.76 -13.27
C SER A 54 6.18 -8.39 -14.65
N SER A 55 6.22 -9.34 -15.57
CA SER A 55 5.62 -9.17 -16.88
C SER A 55 4.10 -9.16 -16.78
N ARG A 56 3.44 -8.53 -17.77
CA ARG A 56 1.99 -8.47 -17.84
C ARG A 56 1.38 -9.88 -17.78
N GLY A 57 0.30 -10.02 -17.04
CA GLY A 57 -0.41 -11.29 -16.89
C GLY A 57 0.12 -12.18 -15.77
N THR A 58 1.13 -11.73 -15.04
CA THR A 58 1.65 -12.49 -13.90
C THR A 58 0.66 -12.40 -12.73
N LEU A 59 0.35 -13.57 -12.17
CA LEU A 59 -0.45 -13.70 -10.96
C LEU A 59 0.44 -14.23 -9.83
N ARG A 60 0.43 -13.54 -8.70
CA ARG A 60 1.15 -13.95 -7.49
C ARG A 60 0.22 -13.94 -6.30
N GLY A 61 0.31 -14.97 -5.47
CA GLY A 61 -0.44 -15.03 -4.21
C GLY A 61 -1.59 -16.04 -4.27
N MET A 62 -2.46 -15.99 -3.28
CA MET A 62 -2.38 -15.14 -2.07
C MET A 62 -1.24 -15.58 -1.15
N HIS A 63 -0.66 -14.65 -0.40
CA HIS A 63 0.42 -14.94 0.54
C HIS A 63 0.12 -14.38 1.93
N TYR A 64 0.55 -15.10 2.96
CA TYR A 64 0.60 -14.59 4.32
C TYR A 64 1.73 -15.29 5.08
N GLN A 65 2.12 -14.69 6.19
CA GLN A 65 3.15 -15.28 7.05
C GLN A 65 2.57 -15.59 8.41
N LEU A 66 2.65 -16.85 8.81
CA LEU A 66 2.18 -17.31 10.11
C LEU A 66 3.13 -16.86 11.22
N LYS A 67 4.44 -16.98 10.97
CA LYS A 67 5.49 -16.48 11.85
C LYS A 67 6.02 -15.18 11.30
N TYR A 68 6.27 -14.21 12.19
CA TYR A 68 6.81 -12.89 11.84
C TYR A 68 5.95 -12.20 10.76
N PRO A 69 4.64 -11.97 11.05
CA PRO A 69 3.78 -11.28 10.11
C PRO A 69 4.34 -9.89 9.81
N GLN A 70 4.23 -9.46 8.56
CA GLN A 70 4.81 -8.21 8.08
C GLN A 70 3.71 -7.24 7.66
N ALA A 71 3.81 -6.01 8.16
CA ALA A 71 3.07 -4.90 7.58
C ALA A 71 3.80 -4.44 6.32
N LYS A 72 3.05 -4.04 5.31
CA LYS A 72 3.60 -3.63 4.02
C LYS A 72 3.00 -2.31 3.56
N LEU A 73 3.86 -1.44 3.04
CA LEU A 73 3.45 -0.25 2.33
C LEU A 73 3.84 -0.45 0.86
N ILE A 74 2.84 -0.50 -0.01
CA ILE A 74 2.99 -0.93 -1.40
C ILE A 74 2.69 0.23 -2.33
N TYR A 75 3.55 0.48 -3.29
CA TYR A 75 3.25 1.40 -4.39
C TYR A 75 3.96 0.96 -5.66
N VAL A 76 3.49 1.47 -6.79
CA VAL A 76 3.96 1.07 -8.11
C VAL A 76 4.87 2.16 -8.69
N ILE A 77 6.06 1.77 -9.13
CA ILE A 77 7.02 2.68 -9.73
C ILE A 77 6.77 2.81 -11.24
N THR A 78 6.45 1.69 -11.89
CA THR A 78 6.19 1.65 -13.34
C THR A 78 5.03 0.70 -13.61
N GLY A 79 4.08 1.14 -14.41
CA GLY A 79 2.94 0.32 -14.82
C GLY A 79 1.79 0.33 -13.83
N GLU A 80 1.12 -0.79 -13.71
CA GLU A 80 -0.10 -0.93 -12.93
C GLU A 80 -0.24 -2.35 -12.40
N ILE A 81 -0.78 -2.48 -11.19
CA ILE A 81 -1.14 -3.78 -10.60
C ILE A 81 -2.56 -3.70 -10.02
N TYR A 82 -3.18 -4.88 -9.87
CA TYR A 82 -4.39 -5.05 -9.08
C TYR A 82 -4.01 -5.84 -7.85
N ASP A 83 -4.17 -5.24 -6.68
CA ASP A 83 -3.80 -5.83 -5.40
C ASP A 83 -5.06 -6.23 -4.64
N ALA A 84 -5.21 -7.52 -4.33
CA ALA A 84 -6.35 -8.03 -3.60
C ALA A 84 -5.91 -8.42 -2.19
N VAL A 85 -6.63 -7.94 -1.19
CA VAL A 85 -6.36 -8.19 0.22
C VAL A 85 -7.57 -8.89 0.83
N VAL A 86 -7.33 -9.96 1.58
CA VAL A 86 -8.35 -10.69 2.31
C VAL A 86 -8.03 -10.70 3.80
N ASP A 87 -9.05 -10.50 4.62
CA ASP A 87 -8.90 -10.56 6.07
C ASP A 87 -9.00 -12.01 6.54
N ILE A 88 -7.90 -12.56 7.03
CA ILE A 88 -7.82 -13.92 7.56
C ILE A 88 -7.62 -13.94 9.08
N ARG A 89 -7.82 -12.82 9.76
CA ARG A 89 -7.65 -12.74 11.21
C ARG A 89 -8.89 -13.30 11.91
N ARG A 90 -8.70 -14.36 12.70
CA ARG A 90 -9.79 -14.94 13.48
C ARG A 90 -10.30 -13.90 14.49
N GLY A 91 -11.61 -13.79 14.63
CA GLY A 91 -12.23 -12.83 15.53
C GLY A 91 -12.33 -11.41 14.99
N SER A 92 -11.78 -11.14 13.82
CA SER A 92 -11.95 -9.83 13.16
C SER A 92 -13.39 -9.67 12.65
N PRO A 93 -13.99 -8.47 12.77
CA PRO A 93 -15.34 -8.22 12.22
C PRO A 93 -15.42 -8.42 10.71
N SER A 94 -14.29 -8.28 10.01
CA SER A 94 -14.22 -8.44 8.55
C SER A 94 -13.60 -9.76 8.11
N PHE A 95 -13.49 -10.74 9.00
CA PHE A 95 -12.91 -12.04 8.66
C PHE A 95 -13.57 -12.65 7.42
N GLY A 96 -12.73 -13.06 6.46
CA GLY A 96 -13.18 -13.65 5.21
C GLY A 96 -13.56 -12.64 4.13
N GLN A 97 -13.69 -11.37 4.45
CA GLN A 97 -13.97 -10.34 3.47
C GLN A 97 -12.69 -9.96 2.72
N TRP A 98 -12.85 -9.50 1.49
CA TRP A 98 -11.72 -9.07 0.69
C TRP A 98 -12.03 -7.77 -0.05
N LYS A 99 -10.99 -7.07 -0.46
CA LYS A 99 -11.08 -5.85 -1.24
C LYS A 99 -9.95 -5.81 -2.24
N GLY A 100 -10.23 -5.36 -3.46
CA GLY A 100 -9.23 -5.15 -4.50
C GLY A 100 -8.93 -3.67 -4.70
N PHE A 101 -7.69 -3.38 -5.04
CA PHE A 101 -7.20 -2.02 -5.27
C PHE A 101 -6.38 -1.99 -6.54
N SER A 102 -6.66 -1.02 -7.42
CA SER A 102 -5.78 -0.74 -8.56
C SER A 102 -4.73 0.27 -8.14
N LEU A 103 -3.47 -0.10 -8.29
CA LEU A 103 -2.33 0.77 -8.00
C LEU A 103 -1.55 1.02 -9.29
N SER A 104 -1.23 2.27 -9.57
CA SER A 104 -0.51 2.63 -10.79
C SER A 104 0.58 3.64 -10.50
N ALA A 105 1.60 3.64 -11.37
CA ALA A 105 2.64 4.65 -11.34
C ALA A 105 2.08 6.05 -11.61
N GLU A 106 1.03 6.14 -12.42
CA GLU A 106 0.40 7.40 -12.76
C GLU A 106 -0.30 8.05 -11.56
N LYS A 107 -1.09 7.29 -10.84
CA LYS A 107 -1.85 7.80 -9.69
C LYS A 107 -1.02 7.93 -8.41
N LYS A 108 0.07 7.21 -8.32
CA LYS A 108 1.04 7.28 -7.21
C LYS A 108 0.41 7.03 -5.83
N ARG A 109 -0.66 6.27 -5.79
CA ARG A 109 -1.27 5.87 -4.53
C ARG A 109 -0.50 4.74 -3.89
N GLN A 110 -0.63 4.65 -2.58
CA GLN A 110 0.04 3.62 -1.78
C GLN A 110 -1.00 2.84 -0.99
N LEU A 111 -0.76 1.55 -0.83
CA LEU A 111 -1.62 0.66 -0.06
C LEU A 111 -0.86 0.17 1.16
N PHE A 112 -1.42 0.40 2.34
CA PHE A 112 -0.90 -0.15 3.59
C PHE A 112 -1.73 -1.38 3.98
N VAL A 113 -1.03 -2.48 4.20
CA VAL A 113 -1.66 -3.76 4.55
C VAL A 113 -1.07 -4.30 5.84
#